data_c389d56c0d53473842c02287da1bf0d3
#
_entry.id   c389d56c0d53473842c02287da1bf0d3
#
_cell.length_a   1.000
_cell.length_b   1.000
_cell.length_c   1.000
_cell.angle_alpha   90.00
_cell.angle_beta   90.00
_cell.angle_gamma   90.00
#
_symmetry.space_group_name_H-M   'P 1'
#
loop_
_entity.id
_entity.type
_entity.pdbx_description
1 polymer ?
#
loop_
_entity_poly.entity_id
_entity_poly.type
_entity_poly.pdbx_seq_one_letter_code
_entity_poly.pdbx_strand_id
1 'polypeptide(L)'
;MPDRHVLGRRARASGRRAERATLWLMWLMGWDPVAENLKLGRFELDLLMTRGDELRALEVKSRRPGAWTTADTALTYEQRRRLQMALRSYLDQVPWPGRVTFQRVSFAGWRCRFHPPERWDGLKIPR
;
A
#
# COMPACT_ATOMS: atom_id res chain seq x y z
N MET A 1 10.72 -14.25 -3.30
CA MET A 1 11.09 -12.94 -3.85
C MET A 1 9.96 -12.37 -4.69
N PRO A 2 9.74 -11.09 -4.59
CA PRO A 2 8.69 -10.46 -5.38
C PRO A 2 8.94 -10.57 -6.86
N ASP A 3 7.87 -10.70 -7.60
CA ASP A 3 7.94 -10.75 -9.04
C ASP A 3 8.21 -9.36 -9.59
N ARG A 4 9.18 -9.25 -10.46
CA ARG A 4 9.58 -7.96 -11.02
C ARG A 4 8.63 -7.46 -12.11
N HIS A 5 7.80 -8.32 -12.62
CA HIS A 5 6.89 -7.94 -13.70
C HIS A 5 5.81 -6.96 -13.26
N VAL A 6 5.53 -6.91 -11.99
CA VAL A 6 4.50 -5.99 -11.48
C VAL A 6 5.05 -4.61 -11.16
N LEU A 7 6.34 -4.42 -11.32
CA LEU A 7 6.96 -3.14 -10.97
C LEU A 7 6.55 -2.05 -11.96
N GLY A 8 6.16 -0.91 -11.43
CA GLY A 8 5.93 0.25 -12.26
C GLY A 8 7.24 0.79 -12.77
N ARG A 9 7.26 1.13 -14.03
CA ARG A 9 8.50 1.56 -14.65
C ARG A 9 8.84 3.01 -14.43
N ARG A 10 7.87 3.80 -14.04
CA ARG A 10 8.05 5.24 -13.91
C ARG A 10 8.17 5.72 -12.49
N ALA A 11 8.24 4.81 -11.52
CA ALA A 11 8.39 5.21 -10.14
C ALA A 11 9.70 5.96 -9.97
N ARG A 12 9.65 7.05 -9.20
CA ARG A 12 10.86 7.77 -8.86
C ARG A 12 11.76 6.89 -8.03
N ALA A 13 13.08 7.11 -8.16
CA ALA A 13 14.03 6.26 -7.46
C ALA A 13 13.78 6.21 -5.95
N SER A 14 13.52 7.38 -5.32
CA SER A 14 13.27 7.40 -3.88
C SER A 14 11.98 6.67 -3.51
N GLY A 15 10.93 6.83 -4.31
CA GLY A 15 9.67 6.13 -4.05
C GLY A 15 9.83 4.63 -4.23
N ARG A 16 10.57 4.24 -5.24
CA ARG A 16 10.82 2.82 -5.48
C ARG A 16 11.62 2.19 -4.35
N ARG A 17 12.62 2.89 -3.83
CA ARG A 17 13.38 2.37 -2.70
C ARG A 17 12.50 2.21 -1.47
N ALA A 18 11.63 3.17 -1.21
CA ALA A 18 10.73 3.08 -0.08
C ALA A 18 9.77 1.90 -0.21
N GLU A 19 9.25 1.69 -1.42
CA GLU A 19 8.38 0.55 -1.67
C GLU A 19 9.11 -0.77 -1.48
N ARG A 20 10.34 -0.86 -1.99
CA ARG A 20 11.12 -2.08 -1.83
C ARG A 20 11.47 -2.32 -0.36
N ALA A 21 11.84 -1.27 0.36
CA ALA A 21 12.13 -1.40 1.78
C ALA A 21 10.89 -1.86 2.55
N THR A 22 9.74 -1.30 2.24
CA THR A 22 8.49 -1.71 2.87
C THR A 22 8.20 -3.19 2.60
N LEU A 23 8.38 -3.60 1.35
CA LEU A 23 8.14 -4.99 0.98
C LEU A 23 9.03 -5.92 1.79
N TRP A 24 10.32 -5.61 1.90
CA TRP A 24 11.25 -6.45 2.65
C TRP A 24 10.92 -6.48 4.14
N LEU A 25 10.57 -5.33 4.72
CA LEU A 25 10.19 -5.28 6.12
C LEU A 25 8.95 -6.11 6.39
N MET A 26 7.95 -5.99 5.53
CA MET A 26 6.73 -6.77 5.66
C MET A 26 7.01 -8.25 5.49
N TRP A 27 7.86 -8.60 4.53
CA TRP A 27 8.22 -9.99 4.30
C TRP A 27 8.88 -10.58 5.54
N LEU A 28 9.76 -9.82 6.18
CA LEU A 28 10.39 -10.29 7.42
C LEU A 28 9.38 -10.50 8.54
N MET A 29 8.24 -9.82 8.47
CA MET A 29 7.16 -10.01 9.45
C MET A 29 6.15 -11.07 9.03
N GLY A 30 6.46 -11.83 8.00
CA GLY A 30 5.64 -12.97 7.60
C GLY A 30 4.64 -12.67 6.50
N TRP A 31 4.73 -11.51 5.86
CA TRP A 31 3.83 -11.16 4.77
C TRP A 31 4.40 -11.60 3.43
N ASP A 32 3.56 -12.14 2.58
CA ASP A 32 3.94 -12.56 1.25
C ASP A 32 3.45 -11.55 0.22
N PRO A 33 4.29 -11.21 -0.77
CA PRO A 33 3.89 -10.24 -1.78
C PRO A 33 2.90 -10.84 -2.77
N VAL A 34 1.91 -10.04 -3.15
CA VAL A 34 0.96 -10.38 -4.19
C VAL A 34 1.24 -9.53 -5.43
N ALA A 35 1.45 -8.24 -5.25
CA ALA A 35 1.70 -7.35 -6.36
C ALA A 35 2.43 -6.10 -5.90
N GLU A 36 3.18 -5.49 -6.82
CA GLU A 36 3.84 -4.21 -6.61
C GLU A 36 3.44 -3.29 -7.75
N ASN A 37 3.11 -2.05 -7.40
CA ASN A 37 2.75 -1.03 -8.39
C ASN A 37 1.67 -1.52 -9.34
N LEU A 38 0.63 -2.07 -8.77
CA LEU A 38 -0.46 -2.65 -9.54
C LEU A 38 -1.39 -1.57 -10.05
N LYS A 39 -1.56 -1.52 -11.35
CA LYS A 39 -2.43 -0.54 -11.97
C LYS A 39 -3.81 -1.12 -12.19
N LEU A 40 -4.82 -0.36 -11.78
CA LEU A 40 -6.22 -0.75 -11.85
C LEU A 40 -6.99 0.40 -12.44
N GLY A 41 -6.97 0.48 -13.78
CA GLY A 41 -7.51 1.63 -14.46
C GLY A 41 -6.69 2.87 -14.13
N ARG A 42 -7.32 3.87 -13.56
CA ARG A 42 -6.63 5.08 -13.15
C ARG A 42 -6.16 5.03 -11.69
N PHE A 43 -6.43 3.94 -11.01
CA PHE A 43 -5.98 3.77 -9.63
C PHE A 43 -4.74 2.89 -9.61
N GLU A 44 -4.00 2.99 -8.53
CA GLU A 44 -2.78 2.21 -8.38
C GLU A 44 -2.63 1.79 -6.92
N LEU A 45 -2.18 0.55 -6.74
CA LEU A 45 -1.81 0.04 -5.42
C LEU A 45 -0.30 -0.11 -5.38
N ASP A 46 0.33 0.52 -4.40
CA ASP A 46 1.80 0.45 -4.30
C ASP A 46 2.26 -0.96 -3.97
N LEU A 47 1.63 -1.56 -2.97
CA LEU A 47 1.94 -2.93 -2.57
C LEU A 47 0.67 -3.62 -2.15
N LEU A 48 0.61 -4.93 -2.44
CA LEU A 48 -0.49 -5.77 -2.00
C LEU A 48 0.13 -7.05 -1.47
N MET A 49 -0.17 -7.38 -0.22
CA MET A 49 0.48 -8.48 0.48
C MET A 49 -0.52 -9.30 1.28
N THR A 50 -0.17 -10.54 1.57
CA THR A 50 -1.05 -11.42 2.34
C THR A 50 -0.29 -12.05 3.51
N ARG A 51 -1.02 -12.29 4.59
CA ARG A 51 -0.53 -13.06 5.72
C ARG A 51 -1.72 -13.80 6.32
N GLY A 52 -1.70 -15.13 6.26
CA GLY A 52 -2.84 -15.91 6.69
C GLY A 52 -4.06 -15.59 5.86
N ASP A 53 -5.16 -15.24 6.51
CA ASP A 53 -6.39 -14.89 5.81
C ASP A 53 -6.52 -13.39 5.54
N GLU A 54 -5.46 -12.64 5.78
CA GLU A 54 -5.51 -11.20 5.62
C GLU A 54 -4.82 -10.75 4.34
N LEU A 55 -5.51 -9.91 3.58
CA LEU A 55 -4.96 -9.23 2.41
C LEU A 55 -4.81 -7.76 2.79
N ARG A 56 -3.60 -7.22 2.59
CA ARG A 56 -3.32 -5.83 2.97
C ARG A 56 -2.78 -5.04 1.80
N ALA A 57 -3.40 -3.90 1.55
CA ALA A 57 -2.86 -2.94 0.60
C ALA A 57 -2.06 -1.91 1.37
N LEU A 58 -0.88 -1.57 0.84
CA LEU A 58 -0.02 -0.60 1.49
C LEU A 58 0.20 0.59 0.59
N GLU A 59 0.04 1.76 1.17
CA GLU A 59 0.34 3.04 0.54
C GLU A 59 1.68 3.49 1.08
N VAL A 60 2.66 3.64 0.21
CA VAL A 60 4.01 4.01 0.63
C VAL A 60 4.28 5.44 0.22
N LYS A 61 4.67 6.25 1.18
CA LYS A 61 4.96 7.65 0.94
C LYS A 61 6.40 7.95 1.33
N SER A 62 7.14 8.55 0.42
CA SER A 62 8.53 8.92 0.66
C SER A 62 8.67 10.43 0.61
N ARG A 63 9.33 10.97 1.62
CA ARG A 63 9.62 12.39 1.72
C ARG A 63 11.11 12.57 1.98
N ARG A 64 11.62 13.79 1.77
CA ARG A 64 13.01 14.02 2.10
C ARG A 64 13.19 14.04 3.62
N PRO A 65 14.44 13.84 4.09
CA PRO A 65 14.71 13.82 5.53
C PRO A 65 14.22 15.09 6.20
N GLY A 66 13.64 14.92 7.38
CA GLY A 66 13.16 16.04 8.17
C GLY A 66 11.85 16.64 7.71
N ALA A 67 11.21 16.08 6.69
CA ALA A 67 10.02 16.64 6.11
C ALA A 67 8.72 16.20 6.78
N TRP A 68 8.80 15.40 7.84
CA TRP A 68 7.59 14.92 8.50
C TRP A 68 6.92 16.04 9.26
N THR A 69 5.62 16.19 8.98
CA THR A 69 4.74 17.05 9.75
C THR A 69 3.58 16.20 10.24
N THR A 70 2.75 16.77 11.09
CA THR A 70 1.57 16.07 11.58
C THR A 70 0.65 15.69 10.42
N ALA A 71 0.60 16.54 9.41
CA ALA A 71 -0.27 16.27 8.25
C ALA A 71 0.18 15.09 7.43
N ASP A 72 1.46 14.69 7.55
CA ASP A 72 1.98 13.56 6.77
C ASP A 72 1.79 12.22 7.46
N THR A 73 1.20 12.20 8.63
CA THR A 73 1.14 10.98 9.42
C THR A 73 -0.14 10.18 9.21
N ALA A 74 -1.09 10.69 8.45
CA ALA A 74 -2.35 9.99 8.23
C ALA A 74 -2.79 10.13 6.79
N LEU A 75 -3.59 9.18 6.35
CA LEU A 75 -4.20 9.28 5.03
C LEU A 75 -5.25 10.38 5.02
N THR A 76 -5.21 11.22 3.98
CA THR A 76 -6.27 12.18 3.77
C THR A 76 -7.52 11.44 3.30
N TYR A 77 -8.66 12.13 3.33
CA TYR A 77 -9.90 11.56 2.84
C TYR A 77 -9.75 11.10 1.38
N GLU A 78 -9.14 11.92 0.54
CA GLU A 78 -8.97 11.59 -0.86
C GLU A 78 -8.04 10.41 -1.07
N GLN A 79 -6.95 10.36 -0.32
CA GLN A 79 -6.01 9.23 -0.40
C GLN A 79 -6.69 7.94 0.01
N ARG A 80 -7.45 7.99 1.11
CA ARG A 80 -8.18 6.82 1.58
C ARG A 80 -9.20 6.37 0.56
N ARG A 81 -9.91 7.32 -0.04
CA ARG A 81 -10.92 7.00 -1.04
C ARG A 81 -10.30 6.32 -2.26
N ARG A 82 -9.18 6.87 -2.76
CA ARG A 82 -8.51 6.27 -3.90
C ARG A 82 -8.02 4.87 -3.60
N LEU A 83 -7.50 4.67 -2.41
CA LEU A 83 -7.01 3.36 -2.00
C LEU A 83 -8.17 2.36 -1.92
N GLN A 84 -9.29 2.80 -1.37
CA GLN A 84 -10.47 1.94 -1.29
C GLN A 84 -11.01 1.59 -2.67
N MET A 85 -11.02 2.55 -3.59
CA MET A 85 -11.48 2.29 -4.95
C MET A 85 -10.55 1.33 -5.68
N ALA A 86 -9.25 1.47 -5.47
CA ALA A 86 -8.30 0.54 -6.07
C ALA A 86 -8.51 -0.87 -5.52
N LEU A 87 -8.68 -0.99 -4.22
CA LEU A 87 -8.95 -2.29 -3.60
C LEU A 87 -10.24 -2.91 -4.13
N ARG A 88 -11.27 -2.11 -4.27
CA ARG A 88 -12.54 -2.61 -4.80
C ARG A 88 -12.36 -3.13 -6.22
N SER A 89 -11.63 -2.39 -7.04
CA SER A 89 -11.37 -2.82 -8.40
C SER A 89 -10.61 -4.14 -8.43
N TYR A 90 -9.62 -4.29 -7.57
CA TYR A 90 -8.87 -5.52 -7.48
C TYR A 90 -9.76 -6.68 -7.03
N LEU A 91 -10.54 -6.47 -5.97
CA LEU A 91 -11.36 -7.53 -5.40
C LEU A 91 -12.51 -7.94 -6.29
N ASP A 92 -12.96 -7.06 -7.18
CA ASP A 92 -13.95 -7.44 -8.18
C ASP A 92 -13.41 -8.47 -9.14
N GLN A 93 -12.11 -8.45 -9.38
CA GLN A 93 -11.46 -9.40 -10.29
C GLN A 93 -10.87 -10.59 -9.57
N VAL A 94 -10.40 -10.40 -8.36
CA VAL A 94 -9.75 -11.43 -7.56
C VAL A 94 -10.36 -11.41 -6.17
N PRO A 95 -11.48 -12.12 -5.98
CA PRO A 95 -12.16 -12.12 -4.68
C PRO A 95 -11.26 -12.66 -3.58
N TRP A 96 -11.36 -12.07 -2.40
CA TRP A 96 -10.60 -12.48 -1.24
C TRP A 96 -11.59 -12.83 -0.12
N PRO A 97 -11.58 -14.08 0.38
CA PRO A 97 -12.59 -14.50 1.36
C PRO A 97 -12.30 -14.07 2.79
N GLY A 98 -11.09 -13.60 3.07
CA GLY A 98 -10.69 -13.23 4.41
C GLY A 98 -10.78 -11.75 4.67
N ARG A 99 -10.00 -11.30 5.65
CA ARG A 99 -9.97 -9.90 6.02
C ARG A 99 -9.18 -9.09 5.00
N VAL A 100 -9.62 -7.86 4.78
CA VAL A 100 -8.91 -6.93 3.91
C VAL A 100 -8.63 -5.67 4.71
N THR A 101 -7.38 -5.25 4.68
CA THR A 101 -6.94 -4.05 5.39
C THR A 101 -6.12 -3.18 4.47
N PHE A 102 -5.89 -1.94 4.90
CA PHE A 102 -4.95 -1.07 4.20
C PHE A 102 -4.16 -0.28 5.23
N GLN A 103 -2.96 0.11 4.85
CA GLN A 103 -2.02 0.69 5.79
C GLN A 103 -1.11 1.66 5.05
N ARG A 104 -0.81 2.76 5.71
CA ARG A 104 0.14 3.73 5.18
C ARG A 104 1.49 3.49 5.82
N VAL A 105 2.53 3.57 5.01
CA VAL A 105 3.91 3.51 5.46
C VAL A 105 4.62 4.75 4.96
N SER A 106 5.21 5.49 5.85
CA SER A 106 5.86 6.76 5.52
C SER A 106 7.35 6.67 5.75
N PHE A 107 8.12 7.22 4.82
CA PHE A 107 9.56 7.34 4.93
C PHE A 107 9.93 8.81 4.88
N ALA A 108 10.88 9.21 5.73
CA ALA A 108 11.51 10.51 5.66
C ALA A 108 13.00 10.25 5.72
N GLY A 109 13.63 10.19 4.54
CA GLY A 109 14.98 9.67 4.44
C GLY A 109 14.98 8.20 4.82
N TRP A 110 15.81 7.84 5.79
CA TRP A 110 15.89 6.46 6.27
C TRP A 110 14.92 6.17 7.41
N ARG A 111 14.22 7.19 7.92
CA ARG A 111 13.24 6.99 8.99
C ARG A 111 11.96 6.44 8.41
N CYS A 112 11.39 5.47 9.12
CA CYS A 112 10.21 4.76 8.63
C CYS A 112 9.15 4.71 9.72
N ARG A 113 7.89 4.92 9.32
CA ARG A 113 6.76 4.81 10.24
C ARG A 113 5.65 4.01 9.59
N PHE A 114 5.27 2.93 10.28
CA PHE A 114 4.09 2.15 9.90
C PHE A 114 2.91 2.71 10.69
N HIS A 115 1.92 3.24 9.97
CA HIS A 115 0.73 3.76 10.61
C HIS A 115 -0.21 2.60 10.95
N PRO A 116 -1.13 2.78 11.89
CA PRO A 116 -2.06 1.70 12.23
C PRO A 116 -2.85 1.25 11.00
N PRO A 117 -3.00 -0.05 10.80
CA PRO A 117 -3.78 -0.54 9.67
C PRO A 117 -5.26 -0.26 9.89
N GLU A 118 -5.98 -0.06 8.78
CA GLU A 118 -7.41 0.19 8.80
C GLU A 118 -8.12 -0.93 8.09
N ARG A 119 -9.30 -1.25 8.58
CA ARG A 119 -10.09 -2.30 7.99
C ARG A 119 -10.81 -1.78 6.76
N TRP A 120 -10.75 -2.54 5.68
CA TRP A 120 -11.51 -2.20 4.49
C TRP A 120 -12.91 -2.79 4.60
N ASP A 121 -13.90 -1.96 4.36
CA ASP A 121 -15.30 -2.39 4.35
C ASP A 121 -15.92 -1.88 3.06
N GLY A 122 -16.06 -2.77 2.10
CA GLY A 122 -16.56 -2.41 0.79
C GLY A 122 -17.95 -1.82 0.80
N LEU A 123 -18.71 -2.07 1.85
CA LEU A 123 -20.07 -1.54 1.95
C LEU A 123 -20.09 -0.06 2.27
N LYS A 124 -18.98 0.48 2.75
CA LYS A 124 -18.90 1.87 3.16
C LYS A 124 -18.23 2.76 2.14
N ILE A 125 -17.90 2.24 0.97
CA ILE A 125 -17.29 3.07 -0.07
C ILE A 125 -18.37 3.90 -0.71
N PRO A 126 -18.24 5.24 -0.72
CA PRO A 126 -19.23 6.10 -1.39
C PRO A 126 -19.26 5.82 -2.88
N ARG A 127 -20.41 5.85 -3.43
CA ARG A 127 -20.59 5.62 -4.84
C ARG A 127 -20.56 6.90 -5.64
#